data_3863d6e4f2ac792b97e94f40c51fd25f
#
_entry.id   3863d6e4f2ac792b97e94f40c51fd25f
#
_cell.length_a   1.000
_cell.length_b   1.000
_cell.length_c   1.000
_cell.angle_alpha   90.00
_cell.angle_beta   90.00
_cell.angle_gamma   90.00
#
_symmetry.space_group_name_H-M   'P 1'
#
loop_
_entity.id
_entity.type
_entity.pdbx_description
1 polymer ?
#
loop_
_entity_poly.entity_id
_entity_poly.type
_entity_poly.pdbx_seq_one_letter_code
_entity_poly.pdbx_strand_id
1 'polypeptide(L)'
;ITILDEKFDEIYLNKVHELSLSPESVKKHHDMKIVYSPMHGAGVRLVPESLKRFGFTNVQLVPEQAVIDGNFPTVESPNPEERKTMSMAIDLAKKVKADLVLATDPDSDRIGVAMPDENGEYVLLNGNQTLVLLMTYQLTRWAELGRLNGHQYVIKTIVTTEMVDAVADYFKVKCYECLTGFKYIAKIIRGHEGTDMQYIGCLLYTSDA
;
A
#
# COMPACT_ATOMS: atom_id res chain seq x y z
N ILE A 1 -18.81 -13.94 21.81
CA ILE A 1 -18.12 -13.14 20.78
C ILE A 1 -18.19 -11.70 21.24
N THR A 2 -17.04 -11.04 21.38
CA THR A 2 -16.96 -9.62 21.70
C THR A 2 -16.67 -8.86 20.41
N ILE A 3 -17.52 -7.91 20.07
CA ILE A 3 -17.28 -7.00 18.96
C ILE A 3 -16.45 -5.83 19.52
N LEU A 4 -15.31 -5.56 18.91
CA LEU A 4 -14.47 -4.43 19.27
C LEU A 4 -15.16 -3.13 18.87
N ASP A 5 -15.10 -2.14 19.74
CA ASP A 5 -15.72 -0.83 19.55
C ASP A 5 -14.76 0.16 18.85
N GLU A 6 -15.25 1.35 18.58
CA GLU A 6 -14.51 2.42 17.90
C GLU A 6 -13.20 2.84 18.62
N LYS A 7 -13.05 2.52 19.92
CA LYS A 7 -11.80 2.79 20.65
C LYS A 7 -10.62 2.00 20.08
N PHE A 8 -10.87 0.78 19.59
CA PHE A 8 -9.84 -0.02 18.96
C PHE A 8 -9.43 0.56 17.60
N ASP A 9 -10.40 1.09 16.84
CA ASP A 9 -10.12 1.81 15.59
C ASP A 9 -9.24 3.02 15.87
N GLU A 10 -9.55 3.80 16.91
CA GLU A 10 -8.77 4.96 17.32
C GLU A 10 -7.31 4.57 17.65
N ILE A 11 -7.13 3.50 18.42
CA ILE A 11 -5.79 3.01 18.78
C ILE A 11 -5.03 2.60 17.50
N TYR A 12 -5.66 1.84 16.61
CA TYR A 12 -5.06 1.38 15.36
C TYR A 12 -4.69 2.56 14.45
N LEU A 13 -5.64 3.46 14.17
CA LEU A 13 -5.44 4.59 13.28
C LEU A 13 -4.37 5.57 13.81
N ASN A 14 -4.29 5.77 15.13
CA ASN A 14 -3.21 6.56 15.73
C ASN A 14 -1.85 5.91 15.50
N LYS A 15 -1.76 4.58 15.69
CA LYS A 15 -0.51 3.84 15.40
C LYS A 15 -0.11 3.92 13.93
N VAL A 16 -1.05 3.81 13.02
CA VAL A 16 -0.79 3.98 11.57
C VAL A 16 -0.31 5.41 11.28
N HIS A 17 -0.94 6.42 11.87
CA HIS A 17 -0.54 7.83 11.69
C HIS A 17 0.88 8.12 12.21
N GLU A 18 1.31 7.50 13.30
CA GLU A 18 2.68 7.62 13.84
C GLU A 18 3.76 7.17 12.84
N LEU A 19 3.41 6.35 11.85
CA LEU A 19 4.32 5.86 10.81
C LEU A 19 4.58 6.88 9.69
N SER A 20 3.91 8.04 9.71
CA SER A 20 4.09 9.09 8.69
C SER A 20 5.54 9.55 8.61
N LEU A 21 6.13 9.45 7.42
CA LEU A 21 7.51 9.87 7.17
C LEU A 21 7.62 11.26 6.53
N SER A 22 6.52 11.79 5.99
CA SER A 22 6.53 13.04 5.23
C SER A 22 5.29 13.91 5.49
N PRO A 23 4.99 14.28 6.75
CA PRO A 23 3.77 15.03 7.08
C PRO A 23 3.73 16.41 6.40
N GLU A 24 4.87 17.04 6.18
CA GLU A 24 4.94 18.34 5.50
C GLU A 24 4.61 18.24 4.00
N SER A 25 4.90 17.11 3.35
CA SER A 25 4.48 16.87 1.97
C SER A 25 2.97 16.70 1.87
N VAL A 26 2.38 15.98 2.83
CA VAL A 26 0.91 15.84 2.89
C VAL A 26 0.24 17.19 3.09
N LYS A 27 0.74 18.04 3.98
CA LYS A 27 0.20 19.40 4.17
C LYS A 27 0.20 20.23 2.88
N LYS A 28 1.25 20.10 2.05
CA LYS A 28 1.33 20.81 0.76
C LYS A 28 0.36 20.29 -0.29
N HIS A 29 -0.04 19.03 -0.18
CA HIS A 29 -0.89 18.33 -1.14
C HIS A 29 -2.15 17.79 -0.49
N HIS A 30 -2.64 18.44 0.57
CA HIS A 30 -3.80 18.00 1.34
C HIS A 30 -5.09 17.93 0.51
N ASP A 31 -5.17 18.72 -0.53
CA ASP A 31 -6.31 18.83 -1.46
C ASP A 31 -6.23 17.88 -2.66
N MET A 32 -5.18 17.04 -2.72
CA MET A 32 -5.04 16.02 -3.74
C MET A 32 -6.35 15.23 -3.89
N LYS A 33 -6.84 15.14 -5.12
CA LYS A 33 -8.07 14.41 -5.43
C LYS A 33 -7.77 12.92 -5.50
N ILE A 34 -8.25 12.18 -4.52
CA ILE A 34 -8.07 10.73 -4.43
C ILE A 34 -9.41 10.04 -4.65
N VAL A 35 -9.46 9.11 -5.58
CA VAL A 35 -10.57 8.15 -5.69
C VAL A 35 -10.14 6.85 -5.04
N TYR A 36 -11.00 6.32 -4.16
CA TYR A 36 -10.74 5.07 -3.46
C TYR A 36 -11.87 4.05 -3.66
N SER A 37 -11.50 2.82 -3.98
CA SER A 37 -12.41 1.68 -4.01
C SER A 37 -12.00 0.61 -3.00
N PRO A 38 -12.87 0.20 -2.08
CA PRO A 38 -12.65 -0.95 -1.19
C PRO A 38 -13.07 -2.28 -1.83
N MET A 39 -13.54 -2.31 -3.07
CA MET A 39 -14.02 -3.50 -3.79
C MET A 39 -14.97 -4.38 -2.95
N HIS A 40 -15.97 -3.76 -2.33
CA HIS A 40 -16.93 -4.40 -1.41
C HIS A 40 -16.33 -4.94 -0.10
N GLY A 41 -15.07 -4.61 0.20
CA GLY A 41 -14.31 -5.21 1.28
C GLY A 41 -14.22 -4.37 2.56
N ALA A 42 -13.40 -4.87 3.48
CA ALA A 42 -13.22 -4.35 4.83
C ALA A 42 -12.57 -2.95 4.89
N GLY A 43 -11.83 -2.57 3.84
CA GLY A 43 -11.14 -1.28 3.76
C GLY A 43 -12.06 -0.06 3.75
N VAL A 44 -13.36 -0.24 3.48
CA VAL A 44 -14.35 0.85 3.35
C VAL A 44 -14.38 1.80 4.55
N ARG A 45 -14.11 1.33 5.74
CA ARG A 45 -14.18 2.11 6.99
C ARG A 45 -12.84 2.73 7.37
N LEU A 46 -11.80 1.93 7.46
CA LEU A 46 -10.52 2.38 8.03
C LEU A 46 -9.63 3.12 7.04
N VAL A 47 -9.66 2.78 5.74
CA VAL A 47 -8.79 3.43 4.75
C VAL A 47 -9.15 4.89 4.53
N PRO A 48 -10.42 5.28 4.30
CA PRO A 48 -10.78 6.70 4.17
C PRO A 48 -10.49 7.50 5.44
N GLU A 49 -10.76 6.91 6.62
CA GLU A 49 -10.48 7.58 7.89
C GLU A 49 -8.97 7.76 8.12
N SER A 50 -8.16 6.77 7.72
CA SER A 50 -6.69 6.87 7.74
C SER A 50 -6.20 7.98 6.84
N LEU A 51 -6.65 8.04 5.57
CA LEU A 51 -6.27 9.09 4.64
C LEU A 51 -6.63 10.48 5.18
N LYS A 52 -7.81 10.63 5.78
CA LYS A 52 -8.24 11.87 6.42
C LYS A 52 -7.32 12.25 7.60
N ARG A 53 -6.91 11.29 8.43
CA ARG A 53 -5.97 11.54 9.55
C ARG A 53 -4.59 11.93 9.08
N PHE A 54 -4.13 11.38 7.97
CA PHE A 54 -2.90 11.86 7.32
C PHE A 54 -3.02 13.29 6.80
N GLY A 55 -4.24 13.79 6.59
CA GLY A 55 -4.49 15.18 6.20
C GLY A 55 -5.07 15.35 4.80
N PHE A 56 -5.38 14.27 4.07
CA PHE A 56 -6.04 14.39 2.77
C PHE A 56 -7.52 14.72 2.95
N THR A 57 -7.95 15.82 2.33
CA THR A 57 -9.33 16.35 2.50
C THR A 57 -10.24 16.05 1.33
N ASN A 58 -9.71 15.55 0.22
CA ASN A 58 -10.45 15.33 -1.00
C ASN A 58 -10.40 13.86 -1.47
N VAL A 59 -11.01 12.99 -0.65
CA VAL A 59 -11.11 11.56 -0.91
C VAL A 59 -12.54 11.22 -1.28
N GLN A 60 -12.72 10.60 -2.46
CA GLN A 60 -14.01 10.15 -2.95
C GLN A 60 -14.03 8.64 -3.08
N LEU A 61 -15.04 7.99 -2.49
CA LEU A 61 -15.25 6.57 -2.65
C LEU A 61 -16.03 6.28 -3.94
N VAL A 62 -15.77 5.09 -4.52
CA VAL A 62 -16.65 4.53 -5.56
C VAL A 62 -17.93 4.04 -4.87
N PRO A 63 -19.08 4.70 -5.05
CA PRO A 63 -20.25 4.45 -4.20
C PRO A 63 -20.74 3.01 -4.27
N GLU A 64 -20.76 2.44 -5.48
CA GLU A 64 -21.25 1.08 -5.73
C GLU A 64 -20.35 0.02 -5.08
N GLN A 65 -19.06 0.30 -4.94
CA GLN A 65 -18.07 -0.60 -4.34
C GLN A 65 -17.81 -0.33 -2.85
N ALA A 66 -18.34 0.77 -2.33
CA ALA A 66 -18.25 1.13 -0.91
C ALA A 66 -19.29 0.42 -0.02
N VAL A 67 -20.03 -0.54 -0.57
CA VAL A 67 -20.97 -1.39 0.15
C VAL A 67 -20.31 -2.75 0.36
N ILE A 68 -20.22 -3.19 1.63
CA ILE A 68 -19.68 -4.53 1.95
C ILE A 68 -20.61 -5.60 1.43
N ASP A 69 -20.14 -6.42 0.50
CA ASP A 69 -20.92 -7.52 -0.07
C ASP A 69 -19.98 -8.67 -0.49
N GLY A 70 -20.12 -9.82 0.17
CA GLY A 70 -19.32 -11.02 -0.11
C GLY A 70 -19.59 -11.69 -1.45
N ASN A 71 -20.58 -11.21 -2.23
CA ASN A 71 -20.82 -11.67 -3.59
C ASN A 71 -20.08 -10.84 -4.65
N PHE A 72 -19.45 -9.73 -4.25
CA PHE A 72 -18.67 -8.83 -5.13
C PHE A 72 -19.38 -8.43 -6.44
N PRO A 73 -20.61 -7.89 -6.38
CA PRO A 73 -21.52 -7.82 -7.54
C PRO A 73 -20.99 -6.95 -8.69
N THR A 74 -19.97 -6.11 -8.47
CA THR A 74 -19.41 -5.23 -9.51
C THR A 74 -18.07 -5.70 -10.06
N VAL A 75 -17.49 -6.78 -9.53
CA VAL A 75 -16.19 -7.31 -9.95
C VAL A 75 -16.24 -8.82 -10.11
N GLU A 76 -15.67 -9.34 -11.19
CA GLU A 76 -15.58 -10.80 -11.41
C GLU A 76 -14.47 -11.41 -10.56
N SER A 77 -13.36 -10.70 -10.41
CA SER A 77 -12.22 -11.06 -9.58
C SER A 77 -11.83 -9.83 -8.80
N PRO A 78 -11.88 -9.83 -7.46
CA PRO A 78 -11.58 -8.64 -6.66
C PRO A 78 -10.07 -8.42 -6.52
N ASN A 79 -9.32 -8.46 -7.63
CA ASN A 79 -7.89 -8.23 -7.68
C ASN A 79 -7.60 -6.79 -8.15
N PRO A 80 -7.05 -5.91 -7.29
CA PRO A 80 -6.81 -4.50 -7.61
C PRO A 80 -5.68 -4.29 -8.65
N GLU A 81 -4.96 -5.32 -9.04
CA GLU A 81 -3.96 -5.24 -10.11
C GLU A 81 -4.57 -5.42 -11.50
N GLU A 82 -5.83 -5.84 -11.59
CA GLU A 82 -6.52 -6.03 -12.85
C GLU A 82 -7.21 -4.74 -13.32
N ARG A 83 -6.91 -4.32 -14.56
CA ARG A 83 -7.51 -3.11 -15.13
C ARG A 83 -9.04 -3.17 -15.18
N LYS A 84 -9.62 -4.35 -15.41
CA LYS A 84 -11.07 -4.55 -15.45
C LYS A 84 -11.69 -4.26 -14.08
N THR A 85 -11.07 -4.75 -13.03
CA THR A 85 -11.50 -4.56 -11.64
C THR A 85 -11.40 -3.08 -11.21
N MET A 86 -10.37 -2.38 -11.67
CA MET A 86 -10.17 -0.96 -11.41
C MET A 86 -11.04 -0.03 -12.27
N SER A 87 -11.81 -0.55 -13.25
CA SER A 87 -12.52 0.27 -14.25
C SER A 87 -13.45 1.29 -13.63
N MET A 88 -14.29 0.92 -12.65
CA MET A 88 -15.23 1.85 -12.00
C MET A 88 -14.51 2.98 -11.26
N ALA A 89 -13.40 2.66 -10.59
CA ALA A 89 -12.59 3.67 -9.90
C ALA A 89 -11.91 4.61 -10.90
N ILE A 90 -11.40 4.09 -12.01
CA ILE A 90 -10.80 4.89 -13.09
C ILE A 90 -11.86 5.75 -13.77
N ASP A 91 -13.06 5.22 -14.02
CA ASP A 91 -14.16 5.98 -14.63
C ASP A 91 -14.62 7.14 -13.74
N LEU A 92 -14.70 6.91 -12.43
CA LEU A 92 -14.97 7.98 -11.48
C LEU A 92 -13.83 9.00 -11.48
N ALA A 93 -12.58 8.53 -11.46
CA ALA A 93 -11.40 9.38 -11.47
C ALA A 93 -11.35 10.29 -12.71
N LYS A 94 -11.68 9.78 -13.89
CA LYS A 94 -11.78 10.58 -15.12
C LYS A 94 -12.84 11.68 -14.99
N LYS A 95 -14.00 11.37 -14.39
CA LYS A 95 -15.09 12.35 -14.20
C LYS A 95 -14.68 13.49 -13.25
N VAL A 96 -14.00 13.17 -12.16
CA VAL A 96 -13.62 14.17 -11.14
C VAL A 96 -12.21 14.74 -11.35
N LYS A 97 -11.50 14.24 -12.36
CA LYS A 97 -10.09 14.57 -12.65
C LYS A 97 -9.23 14.33 -11.41
N ALA A 98 -9.26 13.09 -10.93
CA ALA A 98 -8.48 12.70 -9.76
C ALA A 98 -6.98 12.63 -10.07
N ASP A 99 -6.17 13.01 -9.09
CA ASP A 99 -4.72 12.92 -9.15
C ASP A 99 -4.22 11.51 -8.87
N LEU A 100 -5.00 10.73 -8.11
CA LEU A 100 -4.65 9.39 -7.66
C LEU A 100 -5.89 8.51 -7.54
N VAL A 101 -5.74 7.26 -7.94
CA VAL A 101 -6.73 6.19 -7.71
C VAL A 101 -6.09 5.13 -6.84
N LEU A 102 -6.77 4.78 -5.78
CA LEU A 102 -6.40 3.69 -4.88
C LEU A 102 -7.52 2.65 -4.82
N ALA A 103 -7.17 1.39 -4.75
CA ALA A 103 -8.12 0.35 -4.44
C ALA A 103 -7.47 -0.71 -3.57
N THR A 104 -8.28 -1.31 -2.70
CA THR A 104 -7.86 -2.50 -1.93
C THR A 104 -8.75 -3.67 -2.31
N ASP A 105 -8.20 -4.86 -2.24
CA ASP A 105 -9.00 -6.07 -2.32
C ASP A 105 -9.87 -6.23 -1.05
N PRO A 106 -10.78 -7.23 -1.00
CA PRO A 106 -11.77 -7.30 0.08
C PRO A 106 -11.22 -7.45 1.50
N ASP A 107 -10.11 -8.11 1.71
CA ASP A 107 -9.44 -8.24 3.01
C ASP A 107 -8.33 -7.21 3.24
N SER A 108 -8.11 -6.33 2.23
CA SER A 108 -7.23 -5.17 2.29
C SER A 108 -5.74 -5.49 2.47
N ASP A 109 -5.30 -6.66 2.00
CA ASP A 109 -3.89 -7.04 2.02
C ASP A 109 -3.13 -6.66 0.73
N ARG A 110 -3.87 -6.33 -0.34
CA ARG A 110 -3.34 -5.85 -1.63
C ARG A 110 -3.82 -4.44 -1.95
N ILE A 111 -3.01 -3.71 -2.70
CA ILE A 111 -3.34 -2.35 -3.15
C ILE A 111 -3.12 -2.20 -4.65
N GLY A 112 -4.11 -1.66 -5.33
CA GLY A 112 -4.00 -1.16 -6.71
C GLY A 112 -3.83 0.35 -6.72
N VAL A 113 -2.94 0.83 -7.58
CA VAL A 113 -2.63 2.25 -7.71
C VAL A 113 -2.69 2.65 -9.17
N ALA A 114 -3.49 3.67 -9.50
CA ALA A 114 -3.48 4.26 -10.82
C ALA A 114 -3.37 5.79 -10.75
N MET A 115 -2.75 6.38 -11.75
CA MET A 115 -2.54 7.82 -11.84
C MET A 115 -2.61 8.26 -13.32
N PRO A 116 -2.98 9.53 -13.59
CA PRO A 116 -2.99 10.03 -14.95
C PRO A 116 -1.55 10.16 -15.50
N ASP A 117 -1.36 9.79 -16.76
CA ASP A 117 -0.14 10.08 -17.51
C ASP A 117 -0.16 11.52 -18.07
N GLU A 118 0.84 11.87 -18.87
CA GLU A 118 0.96 13.19 -19.52
C GLU A 118 -0.23 13.53 -20.44
N ASN A 119 -0.95 12.53 -20.93
CA ASN A 119 -2.13 12.69 -21.78
C ASN A 119 -3.43 12.69 -20.97
N GLY A 120 -3.37 12.48 -19.66
CA GLY A 120 -4.53 12.36 -18.78
C GLY A 120 -5.19 10.97 -18.78
N GLU A 121 -4.54 9.96 -19.40
CA GLU A 121 -5.00 8.59 -19.36
C GLU A 121 -4.48 7.89 -18.10
N TYR A 122 -5.37 7.18 -17.39
CA TYR A 122 -5.00 6.52 -16.14
C TYR A 122 -4.20 5.24 -16.39
N VAL A 123 -2.99 5.22 -15.88
CA VAL A 123 -2.06 4.09 -15.94
C VAL A 123 -2.10 3.37 -14.60
N LEU A 124 -2.39 2.08 -14.65
CA LEU A 124 -2.34 1.19 -13.48
C LEU A 124 -0.89 0.73 -13.28
N LEU A 125 -0.37 0.97 -12.08
CA LEU A 125 0.94 0.46 -11.68
C LEU A 125 0.81 -1.02 -11.31
N ASN A 126 1.74 -1.84 -11.78
CA ASN A 126 1.81 -3.22 -11.32
C ASN A 126 2.49 -3.31 -9.94
N GLY A 127 2.35 -4.45 -9.26
CA GLY A 127 2.87 -4.66 -7.92
C GLY A 127 4.37 -4.41 -7.80
N ASN A 128 5.17 -4.82 -8.79
CA ASN A 128 6.62 -4.55 -8.79
C ASN A 128 6.95 -3.06 -8.89
N GLN A 129 6.23 -2.30 -9.71
CA GLN A 129 6.40 -0.86 -9.82
C GLN A 129 6.05 -0.16 -8.50
N THR A 130 4.90 -0.52 -7.91
CA THR A 130 4.45 0.01 -6.63
C THR A 130 5.46 -0.31 -5.52
N LEU A 131 5.94 -1.55 -5.47
CA LEU A 131 6.96 -2.00 -4.53
C LEU A 131 8.23 -1.15 -4.59
N VAL A 132 8.81 -1.00 -5.80
CA VAL A 132 10.05 -0.24 -5.98
C VAL A 132 9.87 1.23 -5.57
N LEU A 133 8.73 1.84 -5.91
CA LEU A 133 8.41 3.21 -5.50
C LEU A 133 8.32 3.35 -3.98
N LEU A 134 7.56 2.48 -3.31
CA LEU A 134 7.39 2.52 -1.87
C LEU A 134 8.71 2.26 -1.13
N MET A 135 9.47 1.27 -1.57
CA MET A 135 10.78 0.95 -0.99
C MET A 135 11.76 2.11 -1.15
N THR A 136 11.85 2.67 -2.36
CA THR A 136 12.72 3.82 -2.63
C THR A 136 12.33 5.01 -1.76
N TYR A 137 11.03 5.32 -1.66
CA TYR A 137 10.53 6.37 -0.78
C TYR A 137 10.91 6.13 0.69
N GLN A 138 10.63 4.94 1.21
CA GLN A 138 10.90 4.61 2.60
C GLN A 138 12.39 4.71 2.94
N LEU A 139 13.25 4.12 2.11
CA LEU A 139 14.70 4.14 2.34
C LEU A 139 15.27 5.54 2.20
N THR A 140 14.80 6.34 1.23
CA THR A 140 15.19 7.75 1.10
C THR A 140 14.85 8.52 2.37
N ARG A 141 13.61 8.41 2.85
CA ARG A 141 13.19 9.10 4.08
C ARG A 141 13.96 8.63 5.31
N TRP A 142 14.23 7.32 5.40
CA TRP A 142 15.04 6.80 6.51
C TRP A 142 16.49 7.28 6.46
N ALA A 143 17.08 7.38 5.27
CA ALA A 143 18.42 7.96 5.11
C ALA A 143 18.45 9.43 5.55
N GLU A 144 17.49 10.24 5.07
CA GLU A 144 17.37 11.66 5.44
C GLU A 144 17.13 11.88 6.95
N LEU A 145 16.42 10.95 7.59
CA LEU A 145 16.15 10.98 9.03
C LEU A 145 17.28 10.36 9.89
N GLY A 146 18.37 9.92 9.27
CA GLY A 146 19.49 9.26 9.96
C GLY A 146 19.12 7.91 10.59
N ARG A 147 18.09 7.23 10.09
CA ARG A 147 17.61 5.95 10.62
C ARG A 147 18.32 4.74 10.01
N LEU A 148 19.04 4.91 8.90
CA LEU A 148 19.84 3.83 8.30
C LEU A 148 21.22 3.77 9.00
N ASN A 149 21.45 2.71 9.76
CA ASN A 149 22.66 2.50 10.55
C ASN A 149 23.41 1.21 10.18
N GLY A 150 23.00 0.55 9.07
CA GLY A 150 23.62 -0.69 8.59
C GLY A 150 23.02 -1.98 9.14
N HIS A 151 22.07 -1.89 10.06
CA HIS A 151 21.39 -3.06 10.65
C HIS A 151 20.03 -3.34 10.00
N GLN A 152 19.62 -2.57 8.99
CA GLN A 152 18.35 -2.75 8.31
C GLN A 152 18.47 -3.82 7.23
N TYR A 153 17.35 -4.53 7.02
CA TYR A 153 17.22 -5.47 5.92
C TYR A 153 15.80 -5.47 5.33
N VAL A 154 15.73 -5.85 4.06
CA VAL A 154 14.49 -6.10 3.34
C VAL A 154 14.44 -7.55 2.90
N ILE A 155 13.26 -8.06 2.59
CA ILE A 155 13.07 -9.41 2.08
C ILE A 155 12.24 -9.32 0.79
N LYS A 156 12.67 -10.00 -0.25
CA LYS A 156 11.92 -10.18 -1.49
C LYS A 156 11.68 -11.67 -1.76
N THR A 157 10.70 -11.95 -2.60
CA THR A 157 10.50 -13.31 -3.11
C THR A 157 11.14 -13.46 -4.50
N ILE A 158 11.38 -14.71 -4.92
CA ILE A 158 11.99 -15.02 -6.24
C ILE A 158 11.18 -14.50 -7.44
N VAL A 159 9.88 -14.18 -7.25
CA VAL A 159 9.01 -13.62 -8.30
C VAL A 159 9.00 -12.09 -8.30
N THR A 160 9.71 -11.48 -7.37
CA THR A 160 9.83 -10.02 -7.25
C THR A 160 10.96 -9.51 -8.14
N THR A 161 10.79 -8.32 -8.71
CA THR A 161 11.80 -7.69 -9.57
C THR A 161 13.16 -7.54 -8.88
N GLU A 162 14.23 -7.77 -9.62
CA GLU A 162 15.62 -7.53 -9.15
C GLU A 162 15.95 -6.04 -8.94
N MET A 163 15.08 -5.13 -9.39
CA MET A 163 15.24 -3.71 -9.08
C MET A 163 15.22 -3.43 -7.57
N VAL A 164 14.59 -4.29 -6.80
CA VAL A 164 14.62 -4.24 -5.32
C VAL A 164 16.04 -4.40 -4.79
N ASP A 165 16.84 -5.30 -5.37
CA ASP A 165 18.25 -5.48 -4.99
C ASP A 165 19.06 -4.23 -5.32
N ALA A 166 18.87 -3.66 -6.50
CA ALA A 166 19.57 -2.44 -6.91
C ALA A 166 19.24 -1.25 -5.97
N VAL A 167 17.98 -1.12 -5.55
CA VAL A 167 17.59 -0.09 -4.57
C VAL A 167 18.20 -0.38 -3.20
N ALA A 168 18.16 -1.63 -2.73
CA ALA A 168 18.76 -2.03 -1.46
C ALA A 168 20.28 -1.75 -1.44
N ASP A 169 20.99 -2.12 -2.51
CA ASP A 169 22.42 -1.89 -2.67
C ASP A 169 22.76 -0.40 -2.65
N TYR A 170 21.97 0.44 -3.34
CA TYR A 170 22.16 1.88 -3.35
C TYR A 170 22.14 2.48 -1.93
N PHE A 171 21.19 2.02 -1.08
CA PHE A 171 21.08 2.45 0.31
C PHE A 171 21.94 1.64 1.29
N LYS A 172 22.71 0.66 0.81
CA LYS A 172 23.53 -0.26 1.62
C LYS A 172 22.69 -1.04 2.64
N VAL A 173 21.49 -1.40 2.26
CA VAL A 173 20.56 -2.22 3.03
C VAL A 173 20.63 -3.65 2.52
N LYS A 174 20.69 -4.62 3.43
CA LYS A 174 20.75 -6.03 3.05
C LYS A 174 19.42 -6.50 2.46
N CYS A 175 19.44 -7.13 1.29
CA CYS A 175 18.30 -7.78 0.69
C CYS A 175 18.41 -9.29 0.85
N TYR A 176 17.37 -9.92 1.38
CA TYR A 176 17.24 -11.38 1.43
C TYR A 176 16.22 -11.83 0.39
N GLU A 177 16.53 -12.90 -0.30
CA GLU A 177 15.62 -13.54 -1.24
C GLU A 177 15.09 -14.87 -0.68
N CYS A 178 13.81 -15.15 -0.89
CA CYS A 178 13.19 -16.41 -0.48
C CYS A 178 12.13 -16.88 -1.47
N LEU A 179 11.63 -18.08 -1.26
CA LEU A 179 10.50 -18.61 -2.02
C LEU A 179 9.21 -17.83 -1.70
N THR A 180 8.26 -17.86 -2.63
CA THR A 180 6.94 -17.28 -2.44
C THR A 180 6.20 -17.95 -1.28
N GLY A 181 5.57 -17.13 -0.45
CA GLY A 181 4.79 -17.54 0.70
C GLY A 181 5.32 -16.95 2.00
N PHE A 182 4.41 -16.40 2.79
CA PHE A 182 4.74 -15.68 4.03
C PHE A 182 5.56 -16.51 5.02
N LYS A 183 5.39 -17.83 5.05
CA LYS A 183 6.17 -18.74 5.91
C LYS A 183 7.69 -18.62 5.70
N TYR A 184 8.14 -18.36 4.46
CA TYR A 184 9.57 -18.23 4.16
C TYR A 184 10.11 -16.88 4.62
N ILE A 185 9.31 -15.82 4.46
CA ILE A 185 9.61 -14.49 4.97
C ILE A 185 9.68 -14.51 6.50
N ALA A 186 8.65 -15.06 7.14
CA ALA A 186 8.60 -15.20 8.60
C ALA A 186 9.79 -16.01 9.15
N LYS A 187 10.28 -17.02 8.40
CA LYS A 187 11.48 -17.77 8.79
C LYS A 187 12.73 -16.89 8.83
N ILE A 188 12.90 -15.98 7.86
CA ILE A 188 14.04 -15.06 7.85
C ILE A 188 13.91 -14.06 8.99
N ILE A 189 12.72 -13.46 9.19
CA ILE A 189 12.45 -12.52 10.29
C ILE A 189 12.76 -13.18 11.62
N ARG A 190 12.25 -14.39 11.86
CA ARG A 190 12.51 -15.15 13.08
C ARG A 190 13.98 -15.46 13.30
N GLY A 191 14.75 -15.68 12.22
CA GLY A 191 16.20 -15.88 12.29
C GLY A 191 16.98 -14.67 12.83
N HIS A 192 16.36 -13.49 12.81
CA HIS A 192 16.95 -12.25 13.33
C HIS A 192 16.34 -11.80 14.67
N GLU A 193 15.40 -12.55 15.24
CA GLU A 193 14.87 -12.27 16.58
C GLU A 193 15.99 -12.27 17.63
N GLY A 194 16.01 -11.25 18.47
CA GLY A 194 17.03 -11.08 19.50
C GLY A 194 18.38 -10.54 19.01
N THR A 195 18.50 -10.21 17.72
CA THR A 195 19.66 -9.49 17.18
C THR A 195 19.35 -7.99 17.08
N ASP A 196 20.34 -7.20 16.67
CA ASP A 196 20.17 -5.76 16.37
C ASP A 196 19.68 -5.49 14.94
N MET A 197 19.43 -6.54 14.16
CA MET A 197 18.92 -6.45 12.79
C MET A 197 17.46 -6.01 12.78
N GLN A 198 17.17 -5.00 11.96
CA GLN A 198 15.86 -4.38 11.86
C GLN A 198 15.22 -4.65 10.49
N TYR A 199 14.10 -5.36 10.51
CA TYR A 199 13.27 -5.56 9.34
C TYR A 199 12.56 -4.26 8.94
N ILE A 200 12.77 -3.79 7.71
CA ILE A 200 12.14 -2.56 7.22
C ILE A 200 10.76 -2.83 6.63
N GLY A 201 10.61 -3.96 5.97
CA GLY A 201 9.37 -4.32 5.30
C GLY A 201 9.64 -5.31 4.18
N CYS A 202 8.63 -6.11 3.91
CA CYS A 202 8.51 -6.89 2.69
C CYS A 202 7.23 -6.46 2.04
N LEU A 203 7.32 -6.14 0.79
CA LEU A 203 6.16 -6.07 -0.04
C LEU A 203 6.11 -7.39 -0.79
N LEU A 204 5.22 -8.25 -0.33
CA LEU A 204 4.87 -9.44 -1.03
C LEU A 204 4.10 -9.05 -2.28
N TYR A 205 4.69 -9.31 -3.42
CA TYR A 205 3.90 -9.62 -4.56
C TYR A 205 3.44 -11.07 -4.39
N THR A 206 2.24 -11.28 -3.97
CA THR A 206 1.57 -12.56 -4.05
C THR A 206 0.55 -12.49 -5.15
N SER A 207 0.94 -12.85 -6.35
CA SER A 207 -0.03 -13.48 -7.21
C SER A 207 -0.34 -14.81 -6.54
N ASP A 208 -1.58 -15.01 -6.16
CA ASP A 208 -2.24 -16.27 -5.86
C ASP A 208 -1.32 -17.45 -5.50
N ALA A 209 -1.14 -17.66 -4.21
CA ALA A 209 -0.69 -18.93 -3.69
C ALA A 209 -1.84 -19.65 -3.00
#